data_764fa72e118700427b53946987b34f61
#
_entry.id   764fa72e118700427b53946987b34f61
#
_cell.length_a   1.000
_cell.length_b   1.000
_cell.length_c   1.000
_cell.angle_alpha   90.00
_cell.angle_beta   90.00
_cell.angle_gamma   90.00
#
_symmetry.space_group_name_H-M   'P 1'
#
loop_
_entity.id
_entity.type
_entity.pdbx_description
1 polymer ?
#
loop_
_entity_poly.entity_id
_entity_poly.type
_entity_poly.pdbx_seq_one_letter_code
_entity_poly.pdbx_strand_id
1 'polypeptide(L)'
;MDFVKESWQRKYQAVQNDEVPWTPLAKPIEESRIVLVTTGGVHLKSDTPFDMSDSNGDPSFRMIPSQAKPEELMITHDYYDHRDADQDLNLVFPWQILHGLVEEGILGSLSDHFFSFMGHLSLIHI
;
A
#
# COMPACT_ATOMS: atom_id res chain seq x y z
N MET A 1 -14.39 -16.80 -16.77
CA MET A 1 -14.34 -15.77 -15.72
C MET A 1 -15.20 -16.11 -14.48
N ASP A 2 -16.23 -16.94 -14.61
CA ASP A 2 -17.11 -17.30 -13.50
C ASP A 2 -16.51 -18.31 -12.50
N PHE A 3 -15.68 -19.24 -12.97
CA PHE A 3 -15.08 -20.29 -12.13
C PHE A 3 -14.19 -19.75 -11.01
N VAL A 4 -13.41 -18.72 -11.29
CA VAL A 4 -12.55 -18.07 -10.28
C VAL A 4 -13.42 -17.37 -9.23
N LYS A 5 -14.45 -16.66 -9.65
CA LYS A 5 -15.38 -15.95 -8.78
C LYS A 5 -16.14 -16.92 -7.86
N GLU A 6 -16.62 -18.03 -8.39
CA GLU A 6 -17.32 -19.06 -7.61
C GLU A 6 -16.40 -19.79 -6.63
N SER A 7 -15.11 -20.02 -7.00
CA SER A 7 -14.11 -20.59 -6.12
C SER A 7 -13.83 -19.68 -4.93
N TRP A 8 -13.69 -18.38 -5.17
CA TRP A 8 -13.52 -17.38 -4.12
C TRP A 8 -14.74 -17.28 -3.22
N GLN A 9 -15.95 -17.25 -3.77
CA GLN A 9 -17.19 -17.19 -2.99
C GLN A 9 -17.42 -18.42 -2.10
N ARG A 10 -16.95 -19.60 -2.52
CA ARG A 10 -16.97 -20.81 -1.66
C ARG A 10 -15.93 -20.78 -0.55
N LYS A 11 -14.79 -20.17 -0.78
CA LYS A 11 -13.69 -20.10 0.17
C LYS A 11 -13.89 -19.02 1.25
N TYR A 12 -14.55 -17.95 0.88
CA TYR A 12 -14.84 -16.82 1.75
C TYR A 12 -16.36 -16.68 1.87
N GLN A 13 -16.94 -17.32 2.89
CA GLN A 13 -18.30 -16.96 3.29
C GLN A 13 -18.29 -15.48 3.65
N ALA A 14 -19.09 -14.70 2.95
CA ALA A 14 -19.29 -13.31 3.33
C ALA A 14 -19.78 -13.26 4.78
N VAL A 15 -18.98 -12.71 5.67
CA VAL A 15 -19.43 -12.41 7.02
C VAL A 15 -20.51 -11.35 6.86
N GLN A 16 -21.76 -11.73 7.06
CA GLN A 16 -22.86 -10.77 7.17
C GLN A 16 -22.71 -10.10 8.54
N ASN A 17 -21.97 -8.98 8.55
CA ASN A 17 -21.99 -8.08 9.68
C ASN A 17 -23.11 -7.07 9.45
N ASP A 18 -24.08 -7.04 10.34
CA ASP A 18 -25.13 -6.03 10.34
C ASP A 18 -24.58 -4.63 10.63
N GLU A 19 -23.37 -4.53 11.17
CA GLU A 19 -22.65 -3.28 11.41
C GLU A 19 -21.28 -3.32 10.70
N VAL A 20 -21.13 -2.50 9.65
CA VAL A 20 -19.82 -2.27 9.04
C VAL A 20 -19.02 -1.35 9.96
N PRO A 21 -17.84 -1.77 10.45
CA PRO A 21 -17.00 -0.91 11.28
C PRO A 21 -16.59 0.32 10.45
N TRP A 22 -17.02 1.47 10.88
CA TRP A 22 -16.75 2.74 10.23
C TRP A 22 -16.24 3.76 11.24
N THR A 23 -15.08 4.34 10.95
CA THR A 23 -14.53 5.46 11.72
C THR A 23 -14.67 6.73 10.89
N PRO A 24 -15.58 7.65 11.27
CA PRO A 24 -15.71 8.91 10.56
C PRO A 24 -14.44 9.75 10.69
N LEU A 25 -14.16 10.58 9.69
CA LEU A 25 -13.09 11.58 9.80
C LEU A 25 -13.41 12.53 10.95
N ALA A 26 -12.43 12.76 11.82
CA ALA A 26 -12.59 13.67 12.96
C ALA A 26 -12.58 15.15 12.54
N LYS A 27 -12.11 15.45 11.33
CA LYS A 27 -12.01 16.80 10.76
C LYS A 27 -11.97 16.71 9.22
N PRO A 28 -12.18 17.83 8.52
CA PRO A 28 -12.12 17.88 7.07
C PRO A 28 -10.77 17.38 6.53
N ILE A 29 -10.76 16.87 5.30
CA ILE A 29 -9.56 16.28 4.71
C ILE A 29 -8.45 17.31 4.47
N GLU A 30 -8.85 18.54 4.18
CA GLU A 30 -7.96 19.71 4.02
C GLU A 30 -7.29 20.17 5.33
N GLU A 31 -7.74 19.64 6.47
CA GLU A 31 -7.14 19.86 7.78
C GLU A 31 -6.45 18.58 8.32
N SER A 32 -6.52 17.50 7.56
CA SER A 32 -6.03 16.19 7.99
C SER A 32 -4.57 15.97 7.61
N ARG A 33 -3.85 15.22 8.45
CA ARG A 33 -2.52 14.71 8.12
C ARG A 33 -2.67 13.32 7.54
N ILE A 34 -2.18 13.14 6.31
CA ILE A 34 -2.34 11.91 5.54
C ILE A 34 -1.06 11.07 5.64
N VAL A 35 -1.23 9.77 5.82
CA VAL A 35 -0.17 8.76 5.68
C VAL A 35 -0.55 7.80 4.56
N LEU A 36 0.42 7.50 3.69
CA LEU A 36 0.26 6.51 2.64
C LEU A 36 0.77 5.16 3.12
N VAL A 37 -0.04 4.13 2.92
CA VAL A 37 0.31 2.73 3.17
C VAL A 37 0.06 1.96 1.89
N THR A 38 1.05 1.22 1.41
CA THR A 38 0.93 0.38 0.22
C THR A 38 1.32 -1.07 0.52
N THR A 39 0.76 -2.00 -0.22
CA THR A 39 1.17 -3.41 -0.26
C THR A 39 1.89 -3.76 -1.58
N GLY A 40 2.33 -2.76 -2.31
CA GLY A 40 2.96 -2.90 -3.63
C GLY A 40 4.45 -3.29 -3.60
N GLY A 41 5.03 -3.53 -2.42
CA GLY A 41 6.44 -3.93 -2.31
C GLY A 41 7.44 -2.82 -2.61
N VAL A 42 7.04 -1.56 -2.50
CA VAL A 42 7.90 -0.39 -2.74
C VAL A 42 8.86 -0.21 -1.57
N HIS A 43 10.13 0.10 -1.86
CA HIS A 43 11.13 0.40 -0.83
C HIS A 43 12.26 1.28 -1.40
N LEU A 44 13.10 1.84 -0.53
CA LEU A 44 14.32 2.51 -0.95
C LEU A 44 15.30 1.48 -1.54
N LYS A 45 16.05 1.86 -2.56
CA LYS A 45 17.14 1.03 -3.11
C LYS A 45 18.23 0.71 -2.11
N SER A 46 18.36 1.53 -1.06
CA SER A 46 19.28 1.33 0.06
C SER A 46 18.76 0.36 1.13
N ASP A 47 17.47 0.05 1.13
CA ASP A 47 16.88 -0.87 2.09
C ASP A 47 17.19 -2.33 1.72
N THR A 48 17.09 -3.22 2.71
CA THR A 48 17.02 -4.66 2.44
C THR A 48 15.74 -4.94 1.67
N PRO A 49 15.78 -5.59 0.49
CA PRO A 49 14.58 -5.99 -0.25
C PRO A 49 13.66 -6.88 0.59
N PHE A 50 12.38 -6.96 0.20
CA PHE A 50 11.48 -7.94 0.79
C PHE A 50 11.93 -9.37 0.45
N ASP A 51 11.76 -10.31 1.39
CA ASP A 51 12.10 -11.72 1.18
C ASP A 51 11.01 -12.42 0.36
N MET A 52 11.30 -12.67 -0.90
CA MET A 52 10.42 -13.40 -1.83
C MET A 52 10.57 -14.92 -1.71
N SER A 53 11.56 -15.43 -0.95
CA SER A 53 11.84 -16.85 -0.82
C SER A 53 11.01 -17.54 0.28
N ASP A 54 10.47 -16.80 1.25
CA ASP A 54 9.63 -17.36 2.30
C ASP A 54 8.22 -17.61 1.79
N SER A 55 7.80 -18.88 1.82
CA SER A 55 6.45 -19.30 1.41
C SER A 55 5.33 -18.71 2.27
N ASN A 56 5.64 -18.23 3.47
CA ASN A 56 4.70 -17.57 4.37
C ASN A 56 4.61 -16.05 4.12
N GLY A 57 5.45 -15.52 3.25
CA GLY A 57 5.58 -14.11 2.96
C GLY A 57 6.48 -13.36 3.94
N ASP A 58 6.81 -12.13 3.59
CA ASP A 58 7.60 -11.22 4.43
C ASP A 58 6.67 -10.28 5.21
N PRO A 59 6.51 -10.46 6.55
CA PRO A 59 5.64 -9.62 7.37
C PRO A 59 6.25 -8.26 7.71
N SER A 60 7.51 -8.04 7.34
CA SER A 60 8.18 -6.77 7.61
C SER A 60 7.63 -5.62 6.78
N PHE A 61 7.89 -4.41 7.22
CA PHE A 61 7.53 -3.20 6.48
C PHE A 61 8.77 -2.35 6.20
N ARG A 62 8.64 -1.45 5.23
CA ARG A 62 9.63 -0.42 4.96
C ARG A 62 9.05 0.95 5.23
N MET A 63 9.85 1.81 5.85
CA MET A 63 9.52 3.21 6.05
C MET A 63 10.16 4.04 4.94
N ILE A 64 9.32 4.73 4.18
CA ILE A 64 9.75 5.55 3.05
C ILE A 64 9.59 7.02 3.43
N PRO A 65 10.65 7.83 3.43
CA PRO A 65 10.52 9.26 3.64
C PRO A 65 9.54 9.85 2.62
N SER A 66 8.62 10.70 3.05
CA SER A 66 7.62 11.30 2.15
C SER A 66 8.26 12.16 1.05
N GLN A 67 9.49 12.63 1.27
CA GLN A 67 10.29 13.40 0.32
C GLN A 67 11.22 12.55 -0.54
N ALA A 68 11.10 11.20 -0.49
CA ALA A 68 11.92 10.32 -1.31
C ALA A 68 11.74 10.61 -2.80
N LYS A 69 12.83 10.58 -3.55
CA LYS A 69 12.81 10.79 -4.99
C LYS A 69 12.49 9.51 -5.74
N PRO A 70 11.87 9.57 -6.92
CA PRO A 70 11.53 8.37 -7.70
C PRO A 70 12.74 7.47 -7.96
N GLU A 71 13.90 8.06 -8.25
CA GLU A 71 15.14 7.35 -8.53
C GLU A 71 15.73 6.59 -7.32
N GLU A 72 15.27 6.91 -6.11
CA GLU A 72 15.69 6.24 -4.88
C GLU A 72 14.82 5.01 -4.56
N LEU A 73 13.69 4.86 -5.25
CA LEU A 73 12.70 3.83 -4.99
C LEU A 73 12.80 2.67 -5.99
N MET A 74 12.33 1.51 -5.56
CA MET A 74 12.15 0.32 -6.38
C MET A 74 11.03 -0.56 -5.82
N ILE A 75 10.61 -1.56 -6.61
CA ILE A 75 9.64 -2.58 -6.21
C ILE A 75 10.35 -3.92 -6.06
N THR A 76 10.03 -4.65 -4.99
CA THR A 76 10.33 -6.08 -4.84
C THR A 76 9.03 -6.80 -4.51
N HIS A 77 8.46 -7.49 -5.52
CA HIS A 77 7.20 -8.20 -5.40
C HIS A 77 6.99 -9.18 -6.56
N ASP A 78 6.67 -10.46 -6.29
CA ASP A 78 6.56 -11.51 -7.31
C ASP A 78 5.11 -11.94 -7.61
N TYR A 79 4.12 -11.38 -6.91
CA TYR A 79 2.73 -11.85 -6.99
C TYR A 79 1.82 -11.00 -7.88
N TYR A 80 2.37 -9.97 -8.51
CA TYR A 80 1.68 -9.19 -9.55
C TYR A 80 2.66 -8.71 -10.63
N ASP A 81 2.14 -8.40 -11.80
CA ASP A 81 2.94 -7.80 -12.88
C ASP A 81 3.11 -6.29 -12.61
N HIS A 82 4.29 -5.89 -12.20
CA HIS A 82 4.59 -4.50 -11.84
C HIS A 82 5.35 -3.72 -12.91
N ARG A 83 5.43 -4.22 -14.16
CA ARG A 83 6.17 -3.55 -15.25
C ARG A 83 5.72 -2.12 -15.52
N ASP A 84 4.42 -1.84 -15.40
CA ASP A 84 3.89 -0.50 -15.56
C ASP A 84 4.21 0.36 -14.31
N ALA A 85 4.14 -0.22 -13.12
CA ALA A 85 4.50 0.45 -11.88
C ALA A 85 6.00 0.75 -11.78
N ASP A 86 6.85 -0.04 -12.40
CA ASP A 86 8.30 0.26 -12.51
C ASP A 86 8.57 1.51 -13.38
N GLN A 87 7.66 1.83 -14.30
CA GLN A 87 7.74 3.03 -15.12
C GLN A 87 7.10 4.24 -14.44
N ASP A 88 6.02 4.02 -13.69
CA ASP A 88 5.34 5.04 -12.90
C ASP A 88 4.90 4.47 -11.55
N LEU A 89 5.72 4.71 -10.53
CA LEU A 89 5.45 4.24 -9.17
C LEU A 89 4.15 4.78 -8.57
N ASN A 90 3.61 5.89 -9.08
CA ASN A 90 2.34 6.43 -8.62
C ASN A 90 1.16 5.46 -8.82
N LEU A 91 1.27 4.46 -9.70
CA LEU A 91 0.24 3.42 -9.88
C LEU A 91 0.02 2.57 -8.62
N VAL A 92 1.06 2.36 -7.81
CA VAL A 92 1.00 1.55 -6.58
C VAL A 92 1.40 2.33 -5.33
N PHE A 93 2.01 3.49 -5.51
CA PHE A 93 2.50 4.36 -4.44
C PHE A 93 2.38 5.83 -4.86
N PRO A 94 1.18 6.45 -4.82
CA PRO A 94 0.89 7.75 -5.41
C PRO A 94 1.37 8.95 -4.56
N TRP A 95 2.58 8.92 -4.00
CA TRP A 95 3.08 9.95 -3.08
C TRP A 95 3.28 11.31 -3.77
N GLN A 96 3.70 11.33 -5.04
CA GLN A 96 3.87 12.57 -5.78
C GLN A 96 2.52 13.25 -6.05
N ILE A 97 1.48 12.44 -6.34
CA ILE A 97 0.11 12.95 -6.51
C ILE A 97 -0.37 13.55 -5.19
N LEU A 98 -0.12 12.89 -4.05
CA LEU A 98 -0.49 13.42 -2.74
C LEU A 98 0.21 14.74 -2.42
N HIS A 99 1.49 14.90 -2.79
CA HIS A 99 2.19 16.19 -2.65
C HIS A 99 1.50 17.28 -3.46
N GLY A 100 1.14 17.03 -4.71
CA GLY A 100 0.38 17.96 -5.55
C GLY A 100 -0.95 18.36 -4.90
N LEU A 101 -1.69 17.43 -4.34
CA LEU A 101 -2.97 17.70 -3.67
C LEU A 101 -2.80 18.54 -2.40
N VAL A 102 -1.67 18.42 -1.69
CA VAL A 102 -1.36 19.32 -0.56
C VAL A 102 -1.02 20.72 -1.06
N GLU A 103 -0.24 20.84 -2.14
CA GLU A 103 0.10 22.14 -2.73
C GLU A 103 -1.14 22.87 -3.26
N GLU A 104 -2.12 22.13 -3.76
CA GLU A 104 -3.42 22.68 -4.21
C GLU A 104 -4.38 22.99 -3.04
N GLY A 105 -4.01 22.65 -1.80
CA GLY A 105 -4.86 22.87 -0.62
C GLY A 105 -6.04 21.91 -0.52
N ILE A 106 -6.06 20.80 -1.28
CA ILE A 106 -7.08 19.75 -1.22
C ILE A 106 -6.86 18.85 -0.02
N LEU A 107 -5.58 18.59 0.34
CA LEU A 107 -5.18 17.85 1.53
C LEU A 107 -4.46 18.78 2.51
N GLY A 108 -4.59 18.49 3.81
CA GLY A 108 -3.95 19.30 4.85
C GLY A 108 -2.43 19.17 4.86
N SER A 109 -1.93 17.99 5.11
CA SER A 109 -0.48 17.72 5.13
C SER A 109 -0.18 16.23 4.98
N LEU A 110 1.06 15.91 4.68
CA LEU A 110 1.54 14.53 4.64
C LEU A 110 2.34 14.17 5.90
N SER A 111 2.36 12.90 6.23
CA SER A 111 3.27 12.34 7.23
C SER A 111 4.72 12.44 6.73
N ASP A 112 5.68 12.53 7.66
CA ASP A 112 7.10 12.52 7.30
C ASP A 112 7.55 11.21 6.67
N HIS A 113 6.83 10.13 6.98
CA HIS A 113 7.08 8.79 6.43
C HIS A 113 5.78 8.16 5.97
N PHE A 114 5.91 7.32 4.95
CA PHE A 114 4.92 6.38 4.44
C PHE A 114 5.36 4.96 4.73
N PHE A 115 4.47 3.99 4.57
CA PHE A 115 4.75 2.60 4.91
C PHE A 115 4.45 1.69 3.71
N SER A 116 5.33 0.73 3.50
CA SER A 116 5.17 -0.26 2.44
C SER A 116 5.35 -1.67 2.97
N PHE A 117 4.51 -2.56 2.49
CA PHE A 117 4.53 -4.00 2.73
C PHE A 117 4.63 -4.72 1.38
N MET A 118 5.02 -5.99 1.41
CA MET A 118 5.05 -6.82 0.22
C MET A 118 3.68 -7.42 -0.14
N GLY A 119 2.72 -7.40 0.78
CA GLY A 119 1.33 -7.80 0.54
C GLY A 119 1.03 -9.30 0.64
N HIS A 120 2.01 -10.18 0.50
CA HIS A 120 1.85 -11.60 0.80
C HIS A 120 2.19 -11.83 2.27
N LEU A 121 1.16 -11.91 3.09
CA LEU A 121 1.28 -12.09 4.53
C LEU A 121 0.54 -13.36 4.95
N SER A 122 1.21 -14.24 5.67
CA SER A 122 0.53 -15.35 6.35
C SER A 122 -0.26 -14.79 7.53
N LEU A 123 -1.55 -15.09 7.60
CA LEU A 123 -2.41 -14.72 8.73
C LEU A 123 -1.98 -15.32 10.08
N ILE A 124 -0.99 -16.23 10.07
CA ILE A 124 -0.42 -16.83 11.29
C ILE A 124 0.51 -15.84 12.02
N HIS A 125 0.92 -14.77 11.36
CA HIS A 125 1.85 -13.77 11.92
C HIS A 125 1.15 -12.49 12.43
N ILE A 126 -0.18 -12.49 12.47
CA ILE A 126 -1.00 -11.38 12.99
C ILE A 126 -1.46 -11.73 14.42
#